data_6742dba727e47ab42f5920d0d55b8ce2
#
_entry.id   6742dba727e47ab42f5920d0d55b8ce2
#
_cell.length_a   1.000
_cell.length_b   1.000
_cell.length_c   1.000
_cell.angle_alpha   90.00
_cell.angle_beta   90.00
_cell.angle_gamma   90.00
#
_symmetry.space_group_name_H-M   'P 1'
#
loop_
_entity.id
_entity.type
_entity.pdbx_description
1 polymer ?
#
loop_
_entity_poly.entity_id
_entity_poly.type
_entity_poly.pdbx_seq_one_letter_code
_entity_poly.pdbx_strand_id
1 'polypeptide(L)'
;QTTLDDLACMDTGDVYITDTLDKQAEEVLKAGGKVLVAAAGKITYGKDIVQQFTPVFWNTSWFKMRPPHTTGLYIESNHPLFRNFPTDYYSDMQWWDLVNRKQVMQFTEFPADFQPIVQSIDTWFLSRKIGMLFEANVAGGRLMMTTMPLDADSGVPVIAQMRKAVIAYMQSDDFRPQYTVDLQHVRDLFTKEAPKVNMYTNDSPDELKPKLNAKK
;
A
#
# COMPACT_ATOMS: atom_id res chain seq x y z
N GLN A 1 2.16 23.15 19.42
CA GLN A 1 1.46 22.87 18.14
C GLN A 1 2.51 22.84 17.04
N THR A 2 2.69 21.69 16.40
CA THR A 2 3.57 21.55 15.22
C THR A 2 2.84 22.18 14.04
N THR A 3 3.46 23.12 13.34
CA THR A 3 2.89 23.75 12.14
C THR A 3 3.06 22.85 10.92
N LEU A 4 2.30 23.10 9.85
CA LEU A 4 2.47 22.37 8.58
C LEU A 4 3.86 22.58 7.98
N ASP A 5 4.44 23.76 8.18
CA ASP A 5 5.81 24.08 7.73
C ASP A 5 6.87 23.27 8.47
N ASP A 6 6.68 23.01 9.77
CA ASP A 6 7.57 22.14 10.56
C ASP A 6 7.52 20.67 10.08
N LEU A 7 6.39 20.25 9.49
CA LEU A 7 6.23 18.89 8.94
C LEU A 7 6.84 18.75 7.54
N ALA A 8 6.90 19.83 6.77
CA ALA A 8 7.48 19.82 5.42
C ALA A 8 9.03 19.80 5.46
N CYS A 9 9.66 20.38 6.48
CA CYS A 9 11.12 20.49 6.62
C CYS A 9 11.73 19.41 7.54
N MET A 10 11.13 18.22 7.60
CA MET A 10 11.66 17.14 8.43
C MET A 10 13.03 16.65 7.96
N ASP A 11 13.98 16.58 8.90
CA ASP A 11 15.24 15.88 8.65
C ASP A 11 14.98 14.39 8.46
N THR A 12 15.35 13.87 7.30
CA THR A 12 15.19 12.46 6.95
C THR A 12 16.34 11.58 7.47
N GLY A 13 17.38 12.20 8.04
CA GLY A 13 18.55 11.48 8.59
C GLY A 13 19.21 10.55 7.59
N ASP A 14 19.33 9.28 7.96
CA ASP A 14 19.93 8.22 7.16
C ASP A 14 18.92 7.46 6.24
N VAL A 15 17.68 7.98 6.10
CA VAL A 15 16.64 7.37 5.27
C VAL A 15 16.66 7.98 3.87
N TYR A 16 16.93 7.15 2.87
CA TYR A 16 16.77 7.54 1.47
C TYR A 16 15.29 7.45 1.08
N ILE A 17 14.73 8.55 0.58
CA ILE A 17 13.31 8.65 0.19
C ILE A 17 13.18 8.81 -1.32
N THR A 18 12.35 7.96 -1.92
CA THR A 18 12.05 7.97 -3.37
C THR A 18 10.60 7.57 -3.62
N ASP A 19 10.10 7.77 -4.83
CA ASP A 19 8.76 7.35 -5.26
C ASP A 19 8.74 6.06 -6.10
N THR A 20 9.93 5.55 -6.45
CA THR A 20 10.12 4.32 -7.21
C THR A 20 11.33 3.56 -6.68
N LEU A 21 11.47 2.28 -7.04
CA LEU A 21 12.68 1.52 -6.75
C LEU A 21 13.75 1.87 -7.80
N ASP A 22 14.37 3.04 -7.66
CA ASP A 22 15.44 3.50 -8.55
C ASP A 22 16.80 2.82 -8.23
N LYS A 23 17.79 3.07 -9.08
CA LYS A 23 19.13 2.49 -8.90
C LYS A 23 19.78 2.89 -7.58
N GLN A 24 19.59 4.14 -7.15
CA GLN A 24 20.13 4.65 -5.89
C GLN A 24 19.50 3.94 -4.70
N ALA A 25 18.18 3.72 -4.72
CA ALA A 25 17.48 2.95 -3.69
C ALA A 25 18.06 1.52 -3.57
N GLU A 26 18.29 0.85 -4.71
CA GLU A 26 18.88 -0.47 -4.70
C GLU A 26 20.32 -0.48 -4.15
N GLU A 27 21.13 0.52 -4.48
CA GLU A 27 22.50 0.65 -3.96
C GLU A 27 22.49 0.87 -2.44
N VAL A 28 21.60 1.75 -1.94
CA VAL A 28 21.42 1.98 -0.51
C VAL A 28 20.99 0.69 0.20
N LEU A 29 20.05 -0.07 -0.34
CA LEU A 29 19.63 -1.35 0.24
C LEU A 29 20.80 -2.36 0.25
N LYS A 30 21.55 -2.51 -0.85
CA LYS A 30 22.69 -3.40 -0.92
C LYS A 30 23.83 -3.02 0.04
N ALA A 31 23.93 -1.74 0.38
CA ALA A 31 24.86 -1.24 1.39
C ALA A 31 24.37 -1.40 2.84
N GLY A 32 23.18 -2.00 3.06
CA GLY A 32 22.60 -2.17 4.39
C GLY A 32 21.82 -0.95 4.91
N GLY A 33 21.56 0.04 4.07
CA GLY A 33 20.88 1.28 4.42
C GLY A 33 19.36 1.16 4.54
N LYS A 34 18.72 2.29 4.75
CA LYS A 34 17.28 2.42 4.94
C LYS A 34 16.65 3.16 3.75
N VAL A 35 15.62 2.58 3.17
CA VAL A 35 14.90 3.17 2.02
C VAL A 35 13.41 3.26 2.30
N LEU A 36 12.84 4.44 2.10
CA LEU A 36 11.40 4.67 2.03
C LEU A 36 10.98 4.86 0.58
N VAL A 37 10.12 3.99 0.08
CA VAL A 37 9.51 4.12 -1.25
C VAL A 37 8.06 4.57 -1.10
N ALA A 38 7.80 5.86 -1.38
CA ALA A 38 6.47 6.47 -1.37
C ALA A 38 5.85 6.37 -2.78
N ALA A 39 5.36 5.17 -3.13
CA ALA A 39 4.98 4.76 -4.49
C ALA A 39 3.51 5.09 -4.85
N ALA A 40 2.96 6.19 -4.32
CA ALA A 40 1.59 6.58 -4.63
C ALA A 40 1.37 6.76 -6.15
N GLY A 41 0.46 5.99 -6.73
CA GLY A 41 0.17 6.04 -8.18
C GLY A 41 1.23 5.41 -9.10
N LYS A 42 2.28 4.77 -8.56
CA LYS A 42 3.41 4.23 -9.34
C LYS A 42 3.40 2.71 -9.51
N ILE A 43 2.52 2.01 -8.83
CA ILE A 43 2.48 0.54 -8.82
C ILE A 43 1.87 0.00 -10.12
N THR A 44 2.48 -1.03 -10.67
CA THR A 44 1.95 -1.81 -11.79
C THR A 44 1.27 -3.08 -11.31
N TYR A 45 1.88 -3.83 -10.39
CA TYR A 45 1.32 -5.07 -9.87
C TYR A 45 0.31 -4.81 -8.75
N GLY A 46 -0.93 -4.66 -9.13
CA GLY A 46 -2.04 -4.24 -8.28
C GLY A 46 -2.71 -2.93 -8.74
N LYS A 47 -2.25 -2.33 -9.86
CA LYS A 47 -2.76 -1.04 -10.36
C LYS A 47 -4.27 -1.03 -10.63
N ASP A 48 -4.83 -2.20 -10.95
CA ASP A 48 -6.26 -2.37 -11.24
C ASP A 48 -7.09 -2.56 -9.96
N ILE A 49 -6.44 -2.58 -8.80
CA ILE A 49 -7.09 -2.73 -7.50
C ILE A 49 -7.06 -1.37 -6.81
N VAL A 50 -8.23 -0.86 -6.48
CA VAL A 50 -8.39 0.44 -5.82
C VAL A 50 -8.92 0.23 -4.42
N GLN A 51 -8.18 0.75 -3.42
CA GLN A 51 -8.66 0.76 -2.05
C GLN A 51 -9.90 1.64 -1.93
N GLN A 52 -10.99 1.08 -1.42
CA GLN A 52 -12.17 1.84 -1.03
C GLN A 52 -12.11 2.15 0.47
N PHE A 53 -12.46 3.36 0.85
CA PHE A 53 -12.56 3.72 2.27
C PHE A 53 -13.73 3.02 2.93
N THR A 54 -14.89 3.05 2.31
CA THR A 54 -16.08 2.35 2.81
C THR A 54 -16.01 0.87 2.48
N PRO A 55 -16.19 -0.01 3.47
CA PRO A 55 -16.30 -1.44 3.19
C PRO A 55 -17.50 -1.70 2.29
N VAL A 56 -17.27 -2.41 1.20
CA VAL A 56 -18.33 -2.84 0.30
C VAL A 56 -18.83 -4.19 0.80
N PHE A 57 -19.95 -4.17 1.49
CA PHE A 57 -20.48 -5.35 2.17
C PHE A 57 -21.07 -6.40 1.22
N TRP A 58 -21.65 -5.99 0.11
CA TRP A 58 -22.44 -6.88 -0.73
C TRP A 58 -21.79 -7.18 -2.08
N ASN A 59 -22.35 -8.14 -2.77
CA ASN A 59 -21.95 -8.49 -4.13
C ASN A 59 -22.11 -7.28 -5.06
N THR A 60 -21.02 -6.57 -5.30
CA THR A 60 -20.98 -5.38 -6.15
C THR A 60 -21.36 -5.67 -7.60
N SER A 61 -21.41 -6.96 -8.01
CA SER A 61 -21.98 -7.36 -9.30
C SER A 61 -23.46 -7.02 -9.41
N TRP A 62 -24.19 -7.09 -8.32
CA TRP A 62 -25.63 -6.83 -8.29
C TRP A 62 -25.97 -5.35 -8.36
N PHE A 63 -25.10 -4.50 -7.83
CA PHE A 63 -25.35 -3.06 -7.72
C PHE A 63 -24.61 -2.24 -8.78
N LYS A 64 -24.09 -2.86 -9.84
CA LYS A 64 -23.30 -2.17 -10.89
C LYS A 64 -22.12 -1.35 -10.35
N MET A 65 -21.72 -1.58 -9.11
CA MET A 65 -20.54 -0.94 -8.50
C MET A 65 -19.28 -1.70 -8.89
N ARG A 66 -18.80 -1.47 -10.08
CA ARG A 66 -17.71 -2.26 -10.64
C ARG A 66 -16.49 -1.45 -10.99
N PRO A 67 -15.37 -2.13 -10.86
CA PRO A 67 -15.13 -3.37 -10.14
C PRO A 67 -15.11 -3.13 -8.63
N PRO A 68 -15.51 -4.10 -7.78
CA PRO A 68 -15.22 -4.01 -6.36
C PRO A 68 -13.74 -4.30 -6.18
N HIS A 69 -13.02 -3.39 -5.60
CA HIS A 69 -11.58 -3.53 -5.48
C HIS A 69 -11.15 -4.02 -4.11
N THR A 70 -11.83 -3.54 -3.05
CA THR A 70 -11.56 -3.93 -1.67
C THR A 70 -12.82 -3.86 -0.83
N THR A 71 -12.81 -4.53 0.35
CA THR A 71 -13.92 -4.54 1.29
C THR A 71 -13.59 -3.84 2.61
N GLY A 72 -12.36 -3.42 2.83
CA GLY A 72 -11.91 -2.72 4.01
C GLY A 72 -10.40 -2.77 4.18
N LEU A 73 -9.95 -2.37 5.37
CA LEU A 73 -8.55 -2.39 5.79
C LEU A 73 -8.42 -3.09 7.14
N TYR A 74 -7.35 -3.86 7.28
CA TYR A 74 -6.81 -4.26 8.56
C TYR A 74 -5.50 -3.50 8.81
N ILE A 75 -5.39 -2.89 9.97
CA ILE A 75 -4.23 -2.10 10.39
C ILE A 75 -3.61 -2.78 11.60
N GLU A 76 -2.31 -3.08 11.54
CA GLU A 76 -1.57 -3.59 12.69
C GLU A 76 -1.33 -2.43 13.69
N SER A 77 -2.38 -2.06 14.42
CA SER A 77 -2.41 -0.85 15.25
C SER A 77 -1.39 -0.85 16.40
N ASN A 78 -0.90 -2.04 16.79
CA ASN A 78 0.16 -2.18 17.81
C ASN A 78 1.57 -1.97 17.23
N HIS A 79 1.70 -1.81 15.91
CA HIS A 79 2.99 -1.60 15.29
C HIS A 79 3.65 -0.30 15.80
N PRO A 80 4.95 -0.28 16.11
CA PRO A 80 5.64 0.90 16.68
C PRO A 80 5.52 2.17 15.84
N LEU A 81 5.34 2.07 14.53
CA LEU A 81 5.07 3.18 13.63
C LEU A 81 3.90 4.05 14.13
N PHE A 82 2.85 3.42 14.65
CA PHE A 82 1.63 4.10 15.06
C PHE A 82 1.71 4.82 16.41
N ARG A 83 2.84 4.79 17.12
CA ARG A 83 3.05 5.63 18.33
C ARG A 83 2.83 7.11 18.06
N ASN A 84 3.21 7.58 16.87
CA ASN A 84 3.06 8.96 16.44
C ASN A 84 1.86 9.20 15.51
N PHE A 85 1.07 8.15 15.25
CA PHE A 85 -0.16 8.17 14.47
C PHE A 85 -1.18 7.21 15.09
N PRO A 86 -1.74 7.54 16.28
CA PRO A 86 -2.66 6.65 16.97
C PRO A 86 -3.83 6.23 16.08
N THR A 87 -4.10 4.94 16.04
CA THR A 87 -5.14 4.35 15.20
C THR A 87 -5.68 3.07 15.82
N ASP A 88 -6.88 2.69 15.44
CA ASP A 88 -7.44 1.37 15.66
C ASP A 88 -6.98 0.38 14.58
N TYR A 89 -7.42 -0.88 14.68
CA TYR A 89 -7.12 -1.93 13.71
C TYR A 89 -7.92 -1.81 12.38
N TYR A 90 -8.72 -0.78 12.26
CA TYR A 90 -9.53 -0.44 11.07
C TYR A 90 -9.37 1.04 10.70
N SER A 91 -9.73 1.39 9.47
CA SER A 91 -9.70 2.78 8.99
C SER A 91 -10.92 3.57 9.48
N ASP A 92 -10.69 4.57 10.32
CA ASP A 92 -11.66 5.62 10.64
C ASP A 92 -11.48 6.84 9.71
N MET A 93 -12.19 7.94 9.98
CA MET A 93 -12.17 9.12 9.10
C MET A 93 -10.80 9.79 8.94
N GLN A 94 -9.86 9.60 9.89
CA GLN A 94 -8.50 10.11 9.71
C GLN A 94 -7.76 9.45 8.53
N TRP A 95 -8.19 8.24 8.12
CA TRP A 95 -7.59 7.50 7.01
C TRP A 95 -8.10 7.92 5.63
N TRP A 96 -9.13 8.77 5.54
CA TRP A 96 -9.78 9.12 4.29
C TRP A 96 -8.80 9.55 3.19
N ASP A 97 -7.98 10.56 3.47
CA ASP A 97 -7.05 11.10 2.48
C ASP A 97 -5.88 10.15 2.16
N LEU A 98 -5.58 9.23 3.09
CA LEU A 98 -4.51 8.25 2.93
C LEU A 98 -4.92 7.08 2.04
N VAL A 99 -6.18 6.64 2.08
CA VAL A 99 -6.56 5.35 1.49
C VAL A 99 -7.64 5.44 0.42
N ASN A 100 -8.54 6.44 0.47
CA ASN A 100 -9.67 6.47 -0.42
C ASN A 100 -9.26 6.60 -1.89
N ARG A 101 -9.65 5.63 -2.71
CA ARG A 101 -9.31 5.52 -4.14
C ARG A 101 -7.82 5.49 -4.45
N LYS A 102 -7.00 5.01 -3.52
CA LYS A 102 -5.57 4.82 -3.74
C LYS A 102 -5.29 3.43 -4.26
N GLN A 103 -4.15 3.26 -4.93
CA GLN A 103 -3.67 1.97 -5.39
C GLN A 103 -3.29 1.06 -4.22
N VAL A 104 -3.30 -0.24 -4.46
CA VAL A 104 -2.72 -1.24 -3.56
C VAL A 104 -1.59 -2.00 -4.24
N MET A 105 -0.73 -2.63 -3.45
CA MET A 105 0.29 -3.56 -3.91
C MET A 105 -0.25 -4.98 -3.81
N GLN A 106 0.08 -5.84 -4.77
CA GLN A 106 -0.25 -7.26 -4.73
C GLN A 106 1.00 -8.08 -4.37
N PHE A 107 0.90 -8.92 -3.34
CA PHE A 107 2.02 -9.63 -2.71
C PHE A 107 2.03 -11.14 -3.01
N THR A 108 1.58 -11.55 -4.20
CA THR A 108 1.46 -12.98 -4.56
C THR A 108 2.79 -13.74 -4.45
N GLU A 109 3.89 -13.09 -4.81
CA GLU A 109 5.23 -13.69 -4.83
C GLU A 109 5.99 -13.52 -3.49
N PHE A 110 5.42 -12.79 -2.55
CA PHE A 110 6.04 -12.60 -1.24
C PHE A 110 5.91 -13.86 -0.37
N PRO A 111 6.70 -14.02 0.70
CA PRO A 111 6.60 -15.17 1.58
C PRO A 111 5.15 -15.46 2.02
N ALA A 112 4.83 -16.73 2.22
CA ALA A 112 3.43 -17.14 2.51
C ALA A 112 2.90 -16.54 3.81
N ASP A 113 3.78 -16.37 4.81
CA ASP A 113 3.51 -15.79 6.12
C ASP A 113 3.64 -14.26 6.16
N PHE A 114 4.04 -13.63 5.04
CA PHE A 114 4.19 -12.18 4.96
C PHE A 114 2.87 -11.46 5.26
N GLN A 115 2.94 -10.47 6.16
CA GLN A 115 1.81 -9.60 6.51
C GLN A 115 2.21 -8.14 6.38
N PRO A 116 1.50 -7.33 5.59
CA PRO A 116 1.72 -5.89 5.54
C PRO A 116 1.18 -5.21 6.80
N ILE A 117 1.77 -4.06 7.16
CA ILE A 117 1.34 -3.23 8.30
C ILE A 117 -0.07 -2.66 8.07
N VAL A 118 -0.37 -2.27 6.82
CA VAL A 118 -1.70 -1.85 6.38
C VAL A 118 -2.14 -2.80 5.28
N GLN A 119 -2.99 -3.74 5.64
CA GLN A 119 -3.50 -4.77 4.76
C GLN A 119 -4.85 -4.37 4.18
N SER A 120 -4.94 -4.37 2.86
CA SER A 120 -6.23 -4.28 2.17
C SER A 120 -6.96 -5.61 2.24
N ILE A 121 -8.25 -5.58 2.56
CA ILE A 121 -9.11 -6.77 2.55
C ILE A 121 -9.74 -6.86 1.17
N ASP A 122 -9.38 -7.91 0.44
CA ASP A 122 -9.90 -8.15 -0.90
C ASP A 122 -11.34 -8.65 -0.89
N THR A 123 -11.96 -8.70 -2.05
CA THR A 123 -13.26 -9.33 -2.20
C THR A 123 -13.14 -10.83 -1.90
N TRP A 124 -14.18 -11.42 -1.33
CA TRP A 124 -14.20 -12.86 -1.03
C TRP A 124 -14.11 -13.77 -2.27
N PHE A 125 -14.32 -13.23 -3.47
CA PHE A 125 -14.19 -13.98 -4.72
C PHE A 125 -12.75 -14.23 -5.13
N LEU A 126 -11.82 -13.34 -4.72
CA LEU A 126 -10.44 -13.36 -5.18
C LEU A 126 -9.47 -13.63 -4.05
N SER A 127 -9.71 -13.06 -2.87
CA SER A 127 -8.89 -13.23 -1.66
C SER A 127 -7.38 -13.09 -1.93
N ARG A 128 -7.01 -12.09 -2.76
CA ARG A 128 -5.60 -11.80 -3.08
C ARG A 128 -4.90 -11.23 -1.85
N LYS A 129 -3.61 -11.52 -1.71
CA LYS A 129 -2.77 -10.88 -0.71
C LYS A 129 -2.41 -9.47 -1.20
N ILE A 130 -3.01 -8.45 -0.62
CA ILE A 130 -2.88 -7.06 -1.04
C ILE A 130 -2.73 -6.13 0.17
N GLY A 131 -2.08 -4.99 -0.01
CA GLY A 131 -1.93 -3.99 1.04
C GLY A 131 -1.35 -2.68 0.56
N MET A 132 -1.23 -1.72 1.48
CA MET A 132 -0.84 -0.35 1.18
C MET A 132 0.45 0.09 1.86
N LEU A 133 0.88 -0.57 2.93
CA LEU A 133 2.10 -0.26 3.67
C LEU A 133 2.74 -1.54 4.17
N PHE A 134 4.02 -1.71 3.90
CA PHE A 134 4.80 -2.82 4.44
C PHE A 134 6.24 -2.43 4.73
N GLU A 135 6.91 -3.26 5.52
CA GLU A 135 8.35 -3.24 5.72
C GLU A 135 8.97 -4.60 5.47
N ALA A 136 10.21 -4.62 5.02
CA ALA A 136 10.97 -5.86 4.79
C ALA A 136 12.47 -5.63 4.81
N ASN A 137 13.24 -6.69 5.10
CA ASN A 137 14.66 -6.75 4.80
C ASN A 137 14.82 -7.10 3.32
N VAL A 138 15.53 -6.29 2.57
CA VAL A 138 15.72 -6.44 1.12
C VAL A 138 17.17 -6.19 0.76
N ALA A 139 17.81 -7.14 0.09
CA ALA A 139 19.20 -7.05 -0.38
C ALA A 139 20.23 -6.69 0.71
N GLY A 140 19.94 -6.98 1.98
CA GLY A 140 20.78 -6.62 3.13
C GLY A 140 20.42 -5.30 3.82
N GLY A 141 19.59 -4.48 3.22
CA GLY A 141 19.04 -3.24 3.79
C GLY A 141 17.63 -3.40 4.32
N ARG A 142 17.05 -2.29 4.76
CA ARG A 142 15.70 -2.22 5.32
C ARG A 142 14.82 -1.31 4.46
N LEU A 143 13.75 -1.87 3.94
CA LEU A 143 12.79 -1.20 3.09
C LEU A 143 11.49 -0.92 3.85
N MET A 144 10.97 0.29 3.73
CA MET A 144 9.56 0.60 3.96
C MET A 144 8.96 1.05 2.63
N MET A 145 7.79 0.54 2.27
CA MET A 145 7.12 0.90 1.02
C MET A 145 5.62 1.12 1.23
N THR A 146 5.09 2.17 0.61
CA THR A 146 3.67 2.52 0.70
C THR A 146 3.12 3.05 -0.61
N THR A 147 1.82 2.80 -0.83
CA THR A 147 1.01 3.44 -1.89
C THR A 147 0.13 4.57 -1.36
N MET A 148 0.15 4.82 -0.06
CA MET A 148 -0.48 6.01 0.53
C MET A 148 0.30 7.26 0.12
N PRO A 149 -0.35 8.41 -0.08
CA PRO A 149 0.34 9.66 -0.34
C PRO A 149 1.13 10.07 0.90
N LEU A 150 2.40 10.40 0.70
CA LEU A 150 3.30 10.94 1.72
C LEU A 150 3.99 12.22 1.25
N ASP A 151 3.32 13.01 0.41
CA ASP A 151 3.88 14.23 -0.17
C ASP A 151 4.13 15.27 0.91
N ALA A 152 5.36 15.82 0.94
CA ALA A 152 5.78 16.78 1.96
C ALA A 152 4.98 18.10 1.88
N ASP A 153 4.56 18.47 0.69
CA ASP A 153 3.86 19.70 0.33
C ASP A 153 2.36 19.52 0.07
N SER A 154 1.78 18.40 0.47
CA SER A 154 0.36 18.09 0.22
C SER A 154 -0.62 19.12 0.80
N GLY A 155 -0.23 19.88 1.83
CA GLY A 155 -1.12 20.78 2.58
C GLY A 155 -2.20 20.06 3.41
N VAL A 156 -2.23 18.71 3.40
CA VAL A 156 -3.19 17.89 4.14
C VAL A 156 -2.58 17.40 5.44
N PRO A 157 -3.11 17.82 6.61
CA PRO A 157 -2.48 17.55 7.90
C PRO A 157 -2.26 16.06 8.20
N VAL A 158 -3.20 15.19 7.82
CA VAL A 158 -3.08 13.75 8.09
C VAL A 158 -1.98 13.10 7.25
N ILE A 159 -1.77 13.55 6.00
CA ILE A 159 -0.66 13.09 5.15
C ILE A 159 0.67 13.49 5.76
N ALA A 160 0.81 14.75 6.18
CA ALA A 160 1.99 15.25 6.85
C ALA A 160 2.29 14.50 8.15
N GLN A 161 1.25 14.22 8.96
CA GLN A 161 1.40 13.46 10.20
C GLN A 161 1.81 12.00 9.95
N MET A 162 1.23 11.33 8.94
CA MET A 162 1.63 9.97 8.55
C MET A 162 3.07 9.94 8.05
N ARG A 163 3.47 10.90 7.20
CA ARG A 163 4.86 11.05 6.76
C ARG A 163 5.81 11.16 7.94
N LYS A 164 5.49 12.04 8.91
CA LYS A 164 6.27 12.20 10.13
C LYS A 164 6.38 10.90 10.93
N ALA A 165 5.29 10.19 11.11
CA ALA A 165 5.27 8.93 11.85
C ALA A 165 6.16 7.87 11.16
N VAL A 166 6.06 7.72 9.84
CA VAL A 166 6.88 6.80 9.05
C VAL A 166 8.37 7.13 9.18
N ILE A 167 8.76 8.38 8.96
CA ILE A 167 10.18 8.79 9.01
C ILE A 167 10.74 8.62 10.43
N ALA A 168 10.01 9.06 11.45
CA ALA A 168 10.44 8.92 12.85
C ALA A 168 10.61 7.45 13.27
N TYR A 169 9.70 6.58 12.81
CA TYR A 169 9.81 5.14 13.03
C TYR A 169 11.05 4.56 12.33
N MET A 170 11.28 4.90 11.07
CA MET A 170 12.45 4.41 10.31
C MET A 170 13.78 4.88 10.88
N GLN A 171 13.82 6.03 11.55
CA GLN A 171 15.00 6.54 12.24
C GLN A 171 15.24 5.87 13.59
N SER A 172 14.21 5.26 14.17
CA SER A 172 14.30 4.63 15.50
C SER A 172 14.97 3.24 15.45
N ASP A 173 15.37 2.75 16.64
CA ASP A 173 15.87 1.39 16.83
C ASP A 173 14.79 0.32 16.67
N ASP A 174 13.52 0.70 16.67
CA ASP A 174 12.40 -0.20 16.48
C ASP A 174 12.21 -0.63 15.02
N PHE A 175 12.81 0.10 14.05
CA PHE A 175 12.74 -0.28 12.63
C PHE A 175 13.57 -1.53 12.36
N ARG A 176 12.96 -2.67 12.63
CA ARG A 176 13.54 -4.03 12.49
C ARG A 176 12.56 -4.95 11.77
N PRO A 177 12.47 -4.84 10.44
CA PRO A 177 11.54 -5.68 9.67
C PRO A 177 11.73 -7.15 9.96
N GLN A 178 10.63 -7.88 10.18
CA GLN A 178 10.64 -9.31 10.47
C GLN A 178 10.81 -10.17 9.22
N TYR A 179 10.28 -9.71 8.08
CA TYR A 179 10.27 -10.46 6.84
C TYR A 179 11.47 -10.11 5.97
N THR A 180 11.98 -11.11 5.25
CA THR A 180 12.96 -10.91 4.18
C THR A 180 12.28 -11.16 2.84
N VAL A 181 12.38 -10.19 1.94
CA VAL A 181 11.78 -10.23 0.61
C VAL A 181 12.88 -10.10 -0.44
N ASP A 182 12.80 -10.91 -1.49
CA ASP A 182 13.73 -10.80 -2.61
C ASP A 182 13.55 -9.46 -3.33
N LEU A 183 14.68 -8.83 -3.68
CA LEU A 183 14.69 -7.56 -4.41
C LEU A 183 13.89 -7.64 -5.73
N GLN A 184 13.89 -8.81 -6.38
CA GLN A 184 13.13 -9.00 -7.60
C GLN A 184 11.62 -8.91 -7.37
N HIS A 185 11.11 -9.45 -6.25
CA HIS A 185 9.68 -9.33 -5.91
C HIS A 185 9.28 -7.87 -5.66
N VAL A 186 10.18 -7.04 -5.13
CA VAL A 186 9.92 -5.59 -5.00
C VAL A 186 9.94 -4.90 -6.36
N ARG A 187 10.86 -5.25 -7.26
CA ARG A 187 10.87 -4.75 -8.64
C ARG A 187 9.60 -5.12 -9.39
N ASP A 188 9.11 -6.33 -9.19
CA ASP A 188 7.90 -6.84 -9.82
C ASP A 188 6.67 -5.99 -9.48
N LEU A 189 6.63 -5.33 -8.31
CA LEU A 189 5.56 -4.38 -7.97
C LEU A 189 5.45 -3.24 -8.97
N PHE A 190 6.56 -2.83 -9.60
CA PHE A 190 6.61 -1.75 -10.58
C PHE A 190 6.52 -2.20 -12.04
N THR A 191 6.85 -3.46 -12.33
CA THR A 191 7.04 -3.93 -13.71
C THR A 191 6.07 -5.04 -14.13
N LYS A 192 5.57 -5.84 -13.18
CA LYS A 192 4.73 -7.00 -13.47
C LYS A 192 3.27 -6.59 -13.66
N GLU A 193 2.65 -7.07 -14.71
CA GLU A 193 1.20 -6.94 -14.90
C GLU A 193 0.48 -8.07 -14.16
N ALA A 194 -0.57 -7.71 -13.41
CA ALA A 194 -1.40 -8.70 -12.76
C ALA A 194 -2.22 -9.51 -13.80
N PRO A 195 -2.45 -10.81 -13.57
CA PRO A 195 -3.37 -11.57 -14.43
C PRO A 195 -4.75 -10.93 -14.44
N LYS A 196 -5.35 -10.84 -15.63
CA LYS A 196 -6.74 -10.37 -15.73
C LYS A 196 -7.65 -11.38 -15.02
N VAL A 197 -8.38 -10.90 -14.04
CA VAL A 197 -9.29 -11.73 -13.26
C VAL A 197 -10.72 -11.49 -13.72
N ASN A 198 -11.43 -12.57 -14.03
CA ASN A 198 -12.86 -12.48 -14.26
C ASN A 198 -13.56 -12.48 -12.89
N MET A 199 -14.13 -11.34 -12.52
CA MET A 199 -14.84 -11.16 -11.25
C MET A 199 -16.30 -11.60 -11.31
N TYR A 200 -16.75 -12.15 -12.45
CA TYR A 200 -18.11 -12.60 -12.65
C TYR A 200 -18.19 -14.10 -12.47
N THR A 201 -19.11 -14.54 -11.64
CA THR A 201 -19.47 -15.95 -11.52
C THR A 201 -20.51 -16.32 -12.59
N ASN A 202 -20.73 -17.64 -12.79
CA ASN A 202 -21.80 -18.10 -13.67
C ASN A 202 -23.19 -17.60 -13.22
N ASP A 203 -23.35 -17.37 -11.91
CA ASP A 203 -24.59 -16.88 -11.30
C ASP A 203 -24.76 -15.36 -11.36
N SER A 204 -23.75 -14.63 -11.86
CA SER A 204 -23.88 -13.19 -12.06
C SER A 204 -24.90 -12.91 -13.15
N PRO A 205 -25.81 -11.93 -12.97
CA PRO A 205 -26.77 -11.54 -14.00
C PRO A 205 -26.08 -11.20 -15.32
N ASP A 206 -26.62 -11.69 -16.44
CA ASP A 206 -25.98 -11.54 -17.77
C ASP A 206 -25.79 -10.08 -18.19
N GLU A 207 -26.68 -9.20 -17.78
CA GLU A 207 -26.57 -7.73 -17.98
C GLU A 207 -25.35 -7.11 -17.31
N LEU A 208 -24.80 -7.77 -16.32
CA LEU A 208 -23.66 -7.33 -15.55
C LEU A 208 -22.35 -7.97 -16.03
N LYS A 209 -22.43 -9.08 -16.76
CA LYS A 209 -21.24 -9.72 -17.35
C LYS A 209 -20.68 -8.84 -18.47
N PRO A 210 -19.35 -8.78 -18.62
CA PRO A 210 -18.78 -8.09 -19.76
C PRO A 210 -19.31 -8.75 -21.02
N LYS A 211 -19.88 -7.98 -21.94
CA LYS A 211 -20.25 -8.50 -23.25
C LYS A 211 -18.97 -8.96 -23.92
N LEU A 212 -18.72 -10.27 -23.89
CA LEU A 212 -17.65 -10.89 -24.65
C LEU A 212 -17.93 -10.61 -26.11
N ASN A 213 -17.23 -9.59 -26.63
CA ASN A 213 -17.10 -9.23 -28.04
C ASN A 213 -18.30 -9.65 -28.93
N ALA A 214 -19.22 -8.77 -29.15
CA ALA A 214 -19.85 -8.77 -30.44
C ALA A 214 -18.73 -8.59 -31.49
N LYS A 215 -18.26 -9.64 -32.13
CA LYS A 215 -17.35 -9.56 -33.27
C LYS A 215 -17.95 -8.56 -34.24
N LYS A 216 -17.24 -7.45 -34.48
CA LYS A 216 -17.43 -6.66 -35.68
C LYS A 216 -16.90 -7.42 -36.87
#